data_1b9b2de75b5ae2451211d08a7d8e229e
#
_entry.id   1b9b2de75b5ae2451211d08a7d8e229e
#
_cell.length_a   1.000
_cell.length_b   1.000
_cell.length_c   1.000
_cell.angle_alpha   90.00
_cell.angle_beta   90.00
_cell.angle_gamma   90.00
#
_symmetry.space_group_name_H-M   'P 1'
#
loop_
_entity.id
_entity.type
_entity.pdbx_description
1 polymer ?
#
loop_
_entity_poly.entity_id
_entity_poly.type
_entity_poly.pdbx_seq_one_letter_code
_entity_poly.pdbx_strand_id
1 'polypeptide(L)'
;ESGANLAFPRDLGLNDMFFKYGIRMKPDLIFDLQNTPIALATGEQGSATQYTQYPWFYAPLIYPTSKNPIVTNLDGIKFDFAGPIELLGNDIKKTVLLQSSQVSRLVGTPSEVNLNIVSLRPEQKEFVGKGNYPVAVLLEGQFHSMYENRILPFKDATFKNSGNSNKMIVVSDGDVIKNQLDKNG
;
A
#
# COMPACT_ATOMS: atom_id res chain seq x y z
N GLU A 1 13.84 10.07 24.54
CA GLU A 1 14.13 10.63 23.21
C GLU A 1 12.97 10.26 22.30
N SER A 2 12.19 11.24 21.87
CA SER A 2 11.16 11.06 20.86
C SER A 2 11.87 10.85 19.51
N GLY A 3 12.16 9.59 19.17
CA GLY A 3 12.78 9.25 17.90
C GLY A 3 11.82 9.56 16.76
N ALA A 4 11.96 10.74 16.16
CA ALA A 4 11.29 11.06 14.90
C ALA A 4 11.98 10.31 13.79
N ASN A 5 11.22 9.52 13.03
CA ASN A 5 11.68 8.85 11.82
C ASN A 5 11.13 9.57 10.61
N LEU A 6 11.97 9.77 9.57
CA LEU A 6 11.52 10.30 8.30
C LEU A 6 11.11 9.16 7.38
N ALA A 7 9.89 9.21 6.88
CA ALA A 7 9.42 8.30 5.84
C ALA A 7 9.81 8.87 4.47
N PHE A 8 10.53 8.06 3.68
CA PHE A 8 10.95 8.36 2.32
C PHE A 8 10.37 7.34 1.35
N PRO A 9 10.08 7.75 0.12
CA PRO A 9 9.71 6.79 -0.92
C PRO A 9 10.92 5.90 -1.22
N ARG A 10 10.69 4.59 -1.29
CA ARG A 10 11.73 3.63 -1.67
C ARG A 10 11.70 3.43 -3.17
N ASP A 11 12.80 3.73 -3.84
CA ASP A 11 12.95 3.39 -5.26
C ASP A 11 13.28 1.89 -5.40
N LEU A 12 12.39 1.16 -6.03
CA LEU A 12 12.54 -0.27 -6.32
C LEU A 12 12.98 -0.52 -7.77
N GLY A 13 13.21 0.54 -8.57
CA GLY A 13 13.50 0.44 -10.00
C GLY A 13 12.33 -0.08 -10.85
N LEU A 14 11.10 -0.04 -10.32
CA LEU A 14 9.90 -0.59 -10.99
C LEU A 14 9.05 0.50 -11.67
N ASN A 15 9.38 1.76 -11.50
CA ASN A 15 8.55 2.88 -11.95
C ASN A 15 8.30 2.86 -13.46
N ASP A 16 9.32 2.61 -14.28
CA ASP A 16 9.20 2.53 -15.73
C ASP A 16 8.27 1.37 -16.15
N MET A 17 8.41 0.21 -15.50
CA MET A 17 7.58 -0.97 -15.75
C MET A 17 6.11 -0.67 -15.41
N PHE A 18 5.86 -0.12 -14.24
CA PHE A 18 4.52 0.23 -13.81
C PHE A 18 3.87 1.27 -14.74
N PHE A 19 4.64 2.29 -15.12
CA PHE A 19 4.17 3.29 -16.07
C PHE A 19 3.79 2.67 -17.41
N LYS A 20 4.63 1.78 -17.96
CA LYS A 20 4.34 1.04 -19.19
C LYS A 20 3.09 0.18 -19.05
N TYR A 21 2.81 -0.37 -17.87
CA TYR A 21 1.63 -1.19 -17.60
C TYR A 21 0.40 -0.37 -17.19
N GLY A 22 0.52 0.96 -17.18
CA GLY A 22 -0.59 1.89 -16.97
C GLY A 22 -0.95 2.09 -15.52
N ILE A 23 0.01 2.00 -14.63
CA ILE A 23 -0.13 2.40 -13.23
C ILE A 23 1.08 3.21 -12.77
N ARG A 24 0.91 3.96 -11.70
CA ARG A 24 1.98 4.68 -11.00
C ARG A 24 1.84 4.50 -9.50
N MET A 25 2.92 4.09 -8.85
CA MET A 25 3.03 4.15 -7.38
C MET A 25 3.34 5.58 -6.98
N LYS A 26 2.43 6.24 -6.26
CA LYS A 26 2.69 7.59 -5.75
C LYS A 26 3.55 7.54 -4.49
N PRO A 27 4.44 8.51 -4.30
CA PRO A 27 5.31 8.54 -3.12
C PRO A 27 4.61 9.05 -1.86
N ASP A 28 3.29 9.15 -1.88
CA ASP A 28 2.48 9.60 -0.74
C ASP A 28 2.17 8.43 0.20
N LEU A 29 1.94 8.72 1.48
CA LEU A 29 1.43 7.77 2.46
C LEU A 29 -0.09 7.93 2.62
N ILE A 30 -0.80 6.83 2.76
CA ILE A 30 -2.22 6.83 3.10
C ILE A 30 -2.36 6.98 4.62
N PHE A 31 -3.03 8.05 5.04
CA PHE A 31 -3.46 8.30 6.41
C PHE A 31 -4.96 7.99 6.48
N ASP A 32 -5.34 6.97 7.25
CA ASP A 32 -6.71 6.44 7.28
C ASP A 32 -7.25 6.41 8.71
N LEU A 33 -8.49 6.90 8.90
CA LEU A 33 -9.17 6.79 10.19
C LEU A 33 -9.63 5.36 10.48
N GLN A 34 -9.84 4.55 9.44
CA GLN A 34 -10.07 3.12 9.55
C GLN A 34 -8.71 2.41 9.56
N ASN A 35 -8.17 2.18 10.77
CA ASN A 35 -6.81 1.69 10.94
C ASN A 35 -6.70 0.57 11.96
N THR A 36 -5.58 -0.14 11.92
CA THR A 36 -5.19 -1.12 12.92
C THR A 36 -4.48 -0.40 14.06
N PRO A 37 -4.94 -0.56 15.32
CA PRO A 37 -4.28 0.09 16.46
C PRO A 37 -2.92 -0.54 16.77
N ILE A 38 -2.08 0.25 17.43
CA ILE A 38 -0.82 -0.22 18.04
C ILE A 38 -0.95 -0.27 19.57
N ALA A 39 -0.30 -1.25 20.18
CA ALA A 39 -0.22 -1.37 21.63
C ALA A 39 1.03 -0.65 22.14
N LEU A 40 0.84 0.37 22.98
CA LEU A 40 1.93 1.10 23.63
C LEU A 40 1.95 0.81 25.13
N ALA A 41 3.15 0.64 25.69
CA ALA A 41 3.33 0.55 27.15
C ALA A 41 2.98 1.88 27.80
N THR A 42 2.02 1.88 28.72
CA THR A 42 1.49 3.10 29.37
C THR A 42 1.75 3.14 30.87
N GLY A 43 2.35 2.11 31.44
CA GLY A 43 2.65 2.02 32.84
C GLY A 43 2.96 0.59 33.31
N GLU A 44 3.09 0.46 34.61
CA GLU A 44 3.26 -0.84 35.25
C GLU A 44 2.13 -1.07 36.25
N GLN A 45 1.60 -2.28 36.27
CA GLN A 45 0.65 -2.73 37.30
C GLN A 45 1.27 -3.92 38.02
N GLY A 46 1.85 -3.65 39.18
CA GLY A 46 2.70 -4.59 39.92
C GLY A 46 4.00 -4.85 39.11
N SER A 47 4.26 -6.11 38.75
CA SER A 47 5.42 -6.52 37.94
C SER A 47 5.08 -6.69 36.43
N ALA A 48 3.86 -6.35 36.05
CA ALA A 48 3.40 -6.52 34.66
C ALA A 48 3.31 -5.17 33.93
N THR A 49 3.87 -5.10 32.72
CA THR A 49 3.73 -3.95 31.85
C THR A 49 2.29 -3.83 31.35
N GLN A 50 1.68 -2.68 31.56
CA GLN A 50 0.35 -2.37 31.05
C GLN A 50 0.44 -1.81 29.63
N TYR A 51 -0.38 -2.34 28.72
CA TYR A 51 -0.47 -1.89 27.33
C TYR A 51 -1.83 -1.26 27.06
N THR A 52 -1.80 -0.14 26.33
CA THR A 52 -3.01 0.54 25.85
C THR A 52 -3.00 0.61 24.35
N GLN A 53 -4.16 0.36 23.72
CA GLN A 53 -4.33 0.43 22.29
C GLN A 53 -4.55 1.87 21.83
N TYR A 54 -3.79 2.28 20.81
CA TYR A 54 -3.89 3.62 20.22
C TYR A 54 -4.08 3.53 18.72
N PRO A 55 -4.82 4.45 18.09
CA PRO A 55 -4.97 4.48 16.64
C PRO A 55 -3.61 4.70 15.96
N TRP A 56 -3.32 3.92 14.91
CA TRP A 56 -2.13 4.10 14.08
C TRP A 56 -2.53 4.37 12.64
N PHE A 57 -2.68 5.64 12.28
CA PHE A 57 -3.30 6.08 11.04
C PHE A 57 -2.55 5.67 9.76
N TYR A 58 -1.27 5.29 9.85
CA TYR A 58 -0.48 4.76 8.75
C TYR A 58 -0.58 3.23 8.60
N ALA A 59 -1.43 2.57 9.38
CA ALA A 59 -1.79 1.16 9.21
C ALA A 59 -3.26 1.00 8.82
N PRO A 60 -3.66 1.41 7.60
CA PRO A 60 -5.05 1.24 7.16
C PRO A 60 -5.51 -0.21 7.26
N LEU A 61 -6.70 -0.42 7.81
CA LEU A 61 -7.40 -1.69 7.82
C LEU A 61 -8.42 -1.69 6.69
N ILE A 62 -8.15 -2.42 5.64
CA ILE A 62 -8.89 -2.36 4.38
C ILE A 62 -9.82 -3.53 4.25
N TYR A 63 -11.13 -3.26 4.16
CA TYR A 63 -12.14 -4.25 3.84
C TYR A 63 -12.43 -4.24 2.35
N PRO A 64 -12.48 -5.41 1.68
CA PRO A 64 -12.81 -5.48 0.27
C PRO A 64 -14.20 -4.93 0.00
N THR A 65 -14.31 -3.98 -0.92
CA THR A 65 -15.58 -3.46 -1.43
C THR A 65 -15.86 -3.94 -2.85
N SER A 66 -14.85 -4.50 -3.50
CA SER A 66 -14.94 -5.06 -4.86
C SER A 66 -15.71 -6.37 -4.86
N LYS A 67 -16.59 -6.55 -5.87
CA LYS A 67 -17.28 -7.82 -6.13
C LYS A 67 -16.40 -8.84 -6.89
N ASN A 68 -15.12 -8.53 -7.11
CA ASN A 68 -14.20 -9.43 -7.78
C ASN A 68 -13.99 -10.70 -6.95
N PRO A 69 -14.11 -11.93 -7.53
CA PRO A 69 -13.93 -13.18 -6.80
C PRO A 69 -12.60 -13.32 -6.05
N ILE A 70 -11.56 -12.62 -6.49
CA ILE A 70 -10.23 -12.63 -5.84
C ILE A 70 -10.32 -12.10 -4.41
N VAL A 71 -11.21 -11.14 -4.13
CA VAL A 71 -11.26 -10.44 -2.84
C VAL A 71 -12.61 -10.52 -2.13
N THR A 72 -13.65 -11.02 -2.76
CA THR A 72 -15.04 -10.96 -2.26
C THR A 72 -15.24 -11.57 -0.86
N ASN A 73 -14.45 -12.57 -0.49
CA ASN A 73 -14.58 -13.29 0.78
C ASN A 73 -13.38 -13.07 1.72
N LEU A 74 -12.55 -12.06 1.44
CA LEU A 74 -11.47 -11.71 2.35
C LEU A 74 -11.99 -10.84 3.49
N ASP A 75 -11.42 -11.05 4.66
CA ASP A 75 -11.65 -10.22 5.83
C ASP A 75 -10.84 -8.91 5.75
N GLY A 76 -10.84 -8.12 6.83
CA GLY A 76 -10.03 -6.90 6.89
C GLY A 76 -8.53 -7.19 6.75
N ILE A 77 -7.87 -6.50 5.82
CA ILE A 77 -6.45 -6.66 5.54
C ILE A 77 -5.73 -5.43 6.06
N LYS A 78 -4.75 -5.64 6.94
CA LYS A 78 -3.86 -4.60 7.42
C LYS A 78 -2.82 -4.27 6.36
N PHE A 79 -2.63 -2.98 6.12
CA PHE A 79 -1.53 -2.42 5.35
C PHE A 79 -0.65 -1.58 6.27
N ASP A 80 0.66 -1.56 6.02
CA ASP A 80 1.60 -0.74 6.78
C ASP A 80 2.30 0.24 5.82
N PHE A 81 2.14 1.55 6.05
CA PHE A 81 2.76 2.63 5.27
C PHE A 81 2.50 2.54 3.76
N ALA A 82 1.31 2.07 3.37
CA ALA A 82 0.95 1.94 1.97
C ALA A 82 0.87 3.29 1.25
N GLY A 83 1.31 3.31 -0.01
CA GLY A 83 1.09 4.42 -0.94
C GLY A 83 -0.07 4.14 -1.90
N PRO A 84 -0.69 5.16 -2.49
CA PRO A 84 -1.77 4.96 -3.45
C PRO A 84 -1.22 4.54 -4.83
N ILE A 85 -1.99 3.69 -5.52
CA ILE A 85 -1.76 3.32 -6.92
C ILE A 85 -2.61 4.23 -7.80
N GLU A 86 -1.99 5.04 -8.64
CA GLU A 86 -2.66 5.83 -9.66
C GLU A 86 -2.86 4.99 -10.92
N LEU A 87 -4.07 5.02 -11.48
CA LEU A 87 -4.40 4.32 -12.72
C LEU A 87 -4.21 5.26 -13.91
N LEU A 88 -3.41 4.84 -14.89
CA LEU A 88 -3.12 5.58 -16.11
C LEU A 88 -3.82 4.94 -17.32
N GLY A 89 -4.14 5.75 -18.34
CA GLY A 89 -4.76 5.26 -19.56
C GLY A 89 -3.78 4.47 -20.44
N ASN A 90 -4.12 3.22 -20.77
CA ASN A 90 -3.49 2.40 -21.81
C ASN A 90 -4.39 1.18 -22.11
N ASP A 91 -3.95 0.26 -22.98
CA ASP A 91 -4.73 -0.89 -23.44
C ASP A 91 -4.85 -2.03 -22.41
N ILE A 92 -4.10 -1.96 -21.29
CA ILE A 92 -4.21 -2.93 -20.20
C ILE A 92 -5.43 -2.59 -19.36
N LYS A 93 -6.33 -3.55 -19.18
CA LYS A 93 -7.50 -3.41 -18.32
C LYS A 93 -7.06 -3.39 -16.85
N LYS A 94 -7.58 -2.43 -16.08
CA LYS A 94 -7.29 -2.26 -14.66
C LYS A 94 -8.57 -2.42 -13.85
N THR A 95 -8.50 -3.26 -12.82
CA THR A 95 -9.60 -3.47 -11.87
C THR A 95 -9.07 -3.22 -10.46
N VAL A 96 -9.63 -2.23 -9.77
CA VAL A 96 -9.30 -2.00 -8.35
C VAL A 96 -9.84 -3.16 -7.53
N LEU A 97 -8.95 -3.82 -6.80
CA LEU A 97 -9.30 -4.91 -5.89
C LEU A 97 -9.51 -4.41 -4.46
N LEU A 98 -8.57 -3.60 -3.97
CA LEU A 98 -8.59 -3.04 -2.62
C LEU A 98 -8.31 -1.54 -2.70
N GLN A 99 -8.98 -0.78 -1.84
CA GLN A 99 -8.81 0.67 -1.70
C GLN A 99 -8.98 1.10 -0.24
N SER A 100 -8.36 2.21 0.12
CA SER A 100 -8.50 2.82 1.45
C SER A 100 -9.94 3.21 1.75
N SER A 101 -10.23 3.54 3.00
CA SER A 101 -11.56 3.98 3.40
C SER A 101 -11.92 5.35 2.78
N GLN A 102 -13.20 5.72 2.88
CA GLN A 102 -13.69 7.05 2.48
C GLN A 102 -13.15 8.16 3.40
N VAL A 103 -12.71 7.81 4.60
CA VAL A 103 -12.17 8.73 5.61
C VAL A 103 -10.65 8.63 5.65
N SER A 104 -10.02 8.62 4.49
CA SER A 104 -8.58 8.62 4.33
C SER A 104 -8.10 9.84 3.54
N ARG A 105 -6.84 10.21 3.72
CA ARG A 105 -6.16 11.27 3.00
C ARG A 105 -4.72 10.90 2.69
N LEU A 106 -4.08 11.64 1.81
CA LEU A 106 -2.68 11.46 1.49
C LEU A 106 -1.80 12.41 2.30
N VAL A 107 -0.65 11.91 2.68
CA VAL A 107 0.45 12.66 3.29
C VAL A 107 1.65 12.54 2.39
N GLY A 108 2.12 13.68 1.88
CA GLY A 108 3.31 13.72 0.99
C GLY A 108 4.57 13.28 1.72
N THR A 109 5.48 12.64 0.99
CA THR A 109 6.81 12.29 1.50
C THR A 109 7.89 13.20 0.89
N PRO A 110 9.01 13.47 1.58
CA PRO A 110 9.35 12.97 2.93
C PRO A 110 8.45 13.55 4.03
N SER A 111 8.08 12.72 4.99
CA SER A 111 7.23 13.09 6.12
C SER A 111 7.79 12.55 7.43
N GLU A 112 7.68 13.33 8.48
CA GLU A 112 8.02 12.87 9.82
C GLU A 112 6.93 11.93 10.36
N VAL A 113 7.36 10.78 10.86
CA VAL A 113 6.51 9.81 11.54
C VAL A 113 7.05 9.58 12.94
N ASN A 114 6.23 9.86 13.94
CA ASN A 114 6.57 9.66 15.34
C ASN A 114 5.33 9.20 16.13
N LEU A 115 5.54 8.75 17.38
CA LEU A 115 4.45 8.24 18.21
C LEU A 115 3.45 9.32 18.66
N ASN A 116 3.77 10.61 18.54
CA ASN A 116 2.83 11.67 18.89
C ASN A 116 1.58 11.67 18.01
N ILE A 117 1.64 11.01 16.87
CA ILE A 117 0.50 10.85 15.96
C ILE A 117 -0.70 10.17 16.64
N VAL A 118 -0.48 9.32 17.67
CA VAL A 118 -1.55 8.63 18.39
C VAL A 118 -2.45 9.59 19.19
N SER A 119 -1.93 10.80 19.47
CA SER A 119 -2.65 11.86 20.18
C SER A 119 -3.43 12.79 19.25
N LEU A 120 -3.25 12.65 17.94
CA LEU A 120 -3.96 13.49 16.97
C LEU A 120 -5.48 13.28 17.08
N ARG A 121 -6.21 14.35 16.84
CA ARG A 121 -7.67 14.34 16.70
C ARG A 121 -8.02 14.98 15.36
N PRO A 122 -7.86 14.20 14.24
CA PRO A 122 -8.11 14.72 12.91
C PRO A 122 -9.55 15.23 12.76
N GLU A 123 -9.72 16.37 12.11
CA GLU A 123 -11.03 16.93 11.86
C GLU A 123 -11.67 16.31 10.61
N GLN A 124 -12.97 16.06 10.65
CA GLN A 124 -13.71 15.45 9.52
C GLN A 124 -13.52 16.22 8.21
N LYS A 125 -13.38 17.56 8.27
CA LYS A 125 -13.15 18.40 7.08
C LYS A 125 -11.88 18.04 6.30
N GLU A 126 -10.87 17.44 6.96
CA GLU A 126 -9.62 17.02 6.31
C GLU A 126 -9.80 15.88 5.31
N PHE A 127 -10.91 15.16 5.40
CA PHE A 127 -11.23 13.98 4.59
C PHE A 127 -12.31 14.24 3.53
N VAL A 128 -12.95 15.41 3.55
CA VAL A 128 -14.03 15.74 2.59
C VAL A 128 -13.50 15.71 1.16
N GLY A 129 -14.16 14.94 0.29
CA GLY A 129 -13.78 14.77 -1.11
C GLY A 129 -12.50 13.96 -1.35
N LYS A 130 -12.03 13.26 -0.33
CA LYS A 130 -10.84 12.40 -0.36
C LYS A 130 -11.24 10.95 -0.08
N GLY A 131 -10.25 10.05 -0.05
CA GLY A 131 -10.47 8.64 0.24
C GLY A 131 -10.55 7.74 -1.00
N ASN A 132 -10.81 6.46 -0.76
CA ASN A 132 -10.92 5.41 -1.78
C ASN A 132 -9.65 5.29 -2.66
N TYR A 133 -8.47 5.47 -2.07
CA TYR A 133 -7.20 5.34 -2.79
C TYR A 133 -6.90 3.87 -3.08
N PRO A 134 -6.70 3.47 -4.37
CA PRO A 134 -6.36 2.11 -4.71
C PRO A 134 -5.03 1.68 -4.09
N VAL A 135 -5.00 0.49 -3.47
CA VAL A 135 -3.79 -0.13 -2.89
C VAL A 135 -3.53 -1.53 -3.45
N ALA A 136 -4.50 -2.15 -4.10
CA ALA A 136 -4.33 -3.37 -4.86
C ALA A 136 -5.11 -3.30 -6.17
N VAL A 137 -4.44 -3.60 -7.28
CA VAL A 137 -5.01 -3.49 -8.64
C VAL A 137 -4.69 -4.75 -9.42
N LEU A 138 -5.70 -5.31 -10.08
CA LEU A 138 -5.56 -6.35 -11.09
C LEU A 138 -5.35 -5.71 -12.48
N LEU A 139 -4.29 -6.10 -13.13
CA LEU A 139 -3.96 -5.74 -14.52
C LEU A 139 -4.21 -6.95 -15.41
N GLU A 140 -4.96 -6.78 -16.49
CA GLU A 140 -5.28 -7.86 -17.46
C GLU A 140 -5.04 -7.37 -18.88
N GLY A 141 -4.26 -8.13 -19.64
CA GLY A 141 -3.96 -7.77 -21.04
C GLY A 141 -2.65 -8.35 -21.53
N GLN A 142 -2.16 -7.82 -22.62
CA GLN A 142 -0.87 -8.18 -23.19
C GLN A 142 0.21 -7.24 -22.65
N PHE A 143 1.15 -7.80 -21.91
CA PHE A 143 2.24 -7.04 -21.33
C PHE A 143 3.43 -6.98 -22.27
N HIS A 144 3.94 -5.77 -22.49
CA HIS A 144 5.12 -5.51 -23.28
C HIS A 144 6.38 -5.48 -22.43
N SER A 145 7.46 -6.07 -22.94
CA SER A 145 8.74 -6.06 -22.24
C SER A 145 9.26 -4.64 -21.99
N MET A 146 9.91 -4.42 -20.86
CA MET A 146 10.64 -3.18 -20.56
C MET A 146 11.76 -2.90 -21.57
N TYR A 147 12.27 -3.96 -22.20
CA TYR A 147 13.36 -3.90 -23.19
C TYR A 147 12.84 -3.82 -24.64
N GLU A 148 11.53 -3.71 -24.85
CA GLU A 148 10.99 -3.49 -26.18
C GLU A 148 11.58 -2.23 -26.78
N ASN A 149 12.18 -2.34 -27.96
CA ASN A 149 12.90 -1.27 -28.67
C ASN A 149 14.12 -0.70 -27.90
N ARG A 150 14.69 -1.47 -26.94
CA ARG A 150 15.90 -1.10 -26.20
C ARG A 150 16.98 -2.17 -26.42
N ILE A 151 18.24 -1.79 -26.12
CA ILE A 151 19.36 -2.73 -26.12
C ILE A 151 19.18 -3.70 -24.94
N LEU A 152 19.20 -4.99 -25.22
CA LEU A 152 19.12 -6.00 -24.18
C LEU A 152 20.41 -6.03 -23.37
N PRO A 153 20.34 -6.12 -22.05
CA PRO A 153 21.53 -6.22 -21.17
C PRO A 153 22.23 -7.59 -21.25
N PHE A 154 21.62 -8.56 -21.93
CA PHE A 154 22.10 -9.92 -22.15
C PHE A 154 21.73 -10.39 -23.55
N LYS A 155 22.47 -11.36 -24.05
CA LYS A 155 22.14 -12.02 -25.32
C LYS A 155 21.18 -13.18 -25.05
N ASP A 156 19.94 -13.04 -25.47
CA ASP A 156 18.94 -14.10 -25.36
C ASP A 156 18.20 -14.22 -26.72
N ALA A 157 18.39 -15.35 -27.38
CA ALA A 157 17.74 -15.64 -28.65
C ALA A 157 16.24 -15.90 -28.51
N THR A 158 15.74 -16.10 -27.27
CA THR A 158 14.34 -16.37 -26.97
C THR A 158 13.55 -15.12 -26.56
N PHE A 159 14.22 -13.95 -26.51
CA PHE A 159 13.59 -12.70 -26.11
C PHE A 159 12.39 -12.37 -27.00
N LYS A 160 11.29 -11.96 -26.34
CA LYS A 160 10.07 -11.52 -27.01
C LYS A 160 9.71 -10.12 -26.52
N ASN A 161 9.33 -9.23 -27.43
CA ASN A 161 8.87 -7.87 -27.11
C ASN A 161 7.57 -7.87 -26.30
N SER A 162 6.70 -8.86 -26.53
CA SER A 162 5.45 -9.03 -25.79
C SER A 162 5.16 -10.51 -25.56
N GLY A 163 4.48 -10.79 -24.46
CA GLY A 163 3.95 -12.13 -24.14
C GLY A 163 2.52 -12.33 -24.67
N ASN A 164 1.91 -13.47 -24.33
CA ASN A 164 0.49 -13.69 -24.46
C ASN A 164 -0.28 -12.83 -23.45
N SER A 165 -1.60 -12.70 -23.64
CA SER A 165 -2.46 -12.08 -22.62
C SER A 165 -2.28 -12.77 -21.27
N ASN A 166 -2.10 -11.99 -20.22
CA ASN A 166 -1.82 -12.47 -18.89
C ASN A 166 -2.49 -11.57 -17.83
N LYS A 167 -2.33 -11.92 -16.56
CA LYS A 167 -2.84 -11.18 -15.41
C LYS A 167 -1.73 -10.91 -14.42
N MET A 168 -1.76 -9.74 -13.81
CA MET A 168 -0.84 -9.33 -12.77
C MET A 168 -1.62 -8.61 -11.67
N ILE A 169 -1.32 -8.92 -10.41
CA ILE A 169 -1.82 -8.16 -9.27
C ILE A 169 -0.66 -7.34 -8.72
N VAL A 170 -0.90 -6.05 -8.54
CA VAL A 170 0.04 -5.14 -7.90
C VAL A 170 -0.56 -4.67 -6.59
N VAL A 171 0.20 -4.80 -5.51
CA VAL A 171 -0.16 -4.38 -4.15
C VAL A 171 0.87 -3.38 -3.67
N SER A 172 0.42 -2.29 -3.06
CA SER A 172 1.30 -1.18 -2.66
C SER A 172 1.99 -1.36 -1.31
N ASP A 173 1.91 -2.54 -0.73
CA ASP A 173 2.58 -2.90 0.51
C ASP A 173 3.16 -4.31 0.41
N GLY A 174 4.47 -4.42 0.60
CA GLY A 174 5.17 -5.71 0.57
C GLY A 174 5.00 -6.52 1.85
N ASP A 175 4.54 -5.90 2.92
CA ASP A 175 4.41 -6.55 4.23
C ASP A 175 3.08 -7.32 4.37
N VAL A 176 2.13 -7.06 3.50
CA VAL A 176 0.81 -7.71 3.46
C VAL A 176 0.88 -9.26 3.38
N ILE A 177 1.96 -9.78 2.83
CA ILE A 177 2.19 -11.24 2.70
C ILE A 177 3.01 -11.84 3.85
N LYS A 178 3.48 -11.04 4.79
CA LYS A 178 4.27 -11.53 5.92
C LYS A 178 3.38 -12.24 6.94
N ASN A 179 3.81 -13.43 7.34
CA ASN A 179 3.23 -14.08 8.51
C ASN A 179 3.75 -13.40 9.78
N GLN A 180 2.86 -13.04 10.68
CA GLN A 180 3.23 -12.68 12.04
C GLN A 180 3.38 -13.98 12.84
N LEU A 181 4.62 -14.29 13.19
CA LEU A 181 4.91 -15.39 14.11
C LEU A 181 5.00 -14.84 15.52
N ASP A 182 4.23 -15.39 16.45
CA ASP A 182 4.44 -15.13 17.87
C ASP A 182 5.80 -15.70 18.30
N LYS A 183 6.43 -15.05 19.31
CA LYS A 183 7.74 -15.47 19.83
C LYS A 183 7.77 -16.92 20.35
N ASN A 184 6.63 -17.55 20.45
CA ASN A 184 6.47 -18.93 20.95
C ASN A 184 6.18 -19.95 19.82
N GLY A 185 6.28 -19.59 18.54
CA GLY A 185 6.09 -20.45 17.36
C GLY A 185 4.66 -20.61 16.91
#